data_30f5043fa78760263fc8b5f9673f09c9
#
_entry.id   30f5043fa78760263fc8b5f9673f09c9
#
_cell.length_a   1.000
_cell.length_b   1.000
_cell.length_c   1.000
_cell.angle_alpha   90.00
_cell.angle_beta   90.00
_cell.angle_gamma   90.00
#
_symmetry.space_group_name_H-M   'P 1'
#
loop_
_entity.id
_entity.type
_entity.pdbx_description
1 polymer ?
#
loop_
_entity_poly.entity_id
_entity_poly.type
_entity_poly.pdbx_seq_one_letter_code
_entity_poly.pdbx_strand_id
1 'polypeptide(L)'
;MKKTFLSICLAAAAALSLNAESYTGNIVVNRNGQTYNSNVTVTVTQEANGLNTLELQVPLFGTMIMNDVHATTVNGITVYSAERDVTTNFGTMHTTLFARTVDGMMAADVAIPAQNATMWFNTVGDHFQLPNSDMESWINSYGEPDRWHGFKTAGGTFASASAGLVKLEQSDDVRSGATGHSAVMTANSLFGIVANGTMTNGKLMAGSMSATDTKNHAEMDKQNGTDDFYMPLYAKPDKFNVWLKYEQGTTNANFKANVSVKTFDGTYYQEPTDKEYTNLSGSIVGGQITAGDWTHYSFPFDYDSYAANGAASEAIFVTFSTNGNPGEGSKDDALYVDDMELVYLGNMTDLRYQGQTIQGWNPAVTTYSMEIAGEPNLNDFTATIEGASAVVTKTMERNADGSYRIAISVVAADLQTATCYIINVTEPAPQFKVGDVNNDGVVNIADVTSLIDYLLGGNTTSINTAAADVDDNQTVNIADVTALIDKLLSGN
;
A
#
# COMPACT_ATOMS: atom_id res chain seq x y z
N MET A 1 26.30 62.75 37.08
CA MET A 1 25.22 62.22 36.31
C MET A 1 25.72 60.95 35.62
N LYS A 2 25.45 59.77 36.22
CA LYS A 2 25.79 58.45 35.66
C LYS A 2 24.62 57.99 34.86
N LYS A 3 24.78 57.82 33.55
CA LYS A 3 23.79 57.16 32.67
C LYS A 3 24.05 55.66 32.68
N THR A 4 23.14 54.92 33.28
CA THR A 4 23.11 53.45 33.26
C THR A 4 22.54 53.03 31.92
N PHE A 5 23.30 52.32 31.11
CA PHE A 5 22.82 51.62 29.90
C PHE A 5 22.20 50.30 30.34
N LEU A 6 20.90 50.19 30.14
CA LEU A 6 20.17 48.94 30.29
C LEU A 6 20.29 48.17 28.98
N SER A 7 21.12 47.12 28.95
CA SER A 7 21.20 46.19 27.83
C SER A 7 19.97 45.27 27.90
N ILE A 8 19.03 45.48 26.99
CA ILE A 8 17.94 44.52 26.73
C ILE A 8 18.50 43.42 25.82
N CYS A 9 18.80 42.27 26.39
CA CYS A 9 19.01 41.05 25.63
C CYS A 9 17.66 40.63 25.02
N LEU A 10 17.45 40.96 23.75
CA LEU A 10 16.36 40.35 22.95
C LEU A 10 16.81 38.94 22.64
N ALA A 11 16.33 37.96 23.39
CA ALA A 11 16.38 36.56 22.98
C ALA A 11 15.45 36.42 21.76
N ALA A 12 16.03 36.36 20.58
CA ALA A 12 15.33 35.92 19.40
C ALA A 12 15.01 34.43 19.60
N ALA A 13 13.82 34.15 20.07
CA ALA A 13 13.22 32.82 19.91
C ALA A 13 13.11 32.62 18.39
N ALA A 14 13.99 31.81 17.82
CA ALA A 14 13.77 31.25 16.49
C ALA A 14 12.45 30.50 16.58
N ALA A 15 11.40 31.05 16.00
CA ALA A 15 10.19 30.31 15.74
C ALA A 15 10.60 29.22 14.75
N LEU A 16 10.81 27.99 15.26
CA LEU A 16 10.83 26.81 14.42
C LEU A 16 9.46 26.80 13.72
N SER A 17 9.46 27.03 12.42
CA SER A 17 8.26 26.87 11.61
C SER A 17 7.84 25.40 11.73
N LEU A 18 6.80 25.11 12.49
CA LEU A 18 6.14 23.83 12.50
C LEU A 18 5.64 23.59 11.07
N ASN A 19 6.13 22.56 10.41
CA ASN A 19 5.61 22.16 9.11
C ASN A 19 4.27 21.47 9.37
N ALA A 20 3.18 22.14 8.98
CA ALA A 20 1.84 21.56 9.01
C ALA A 20 1.41 21.25 7.58
N GLU A 21 0.98 20.00 7.37
CA GLU A 21 0.38 19.54 6.13
C GLU A 21 -1.09 19.28 6.36
N SER A 22 -1.93 19.60 5.37
CA SER A 22 -3.38 19.44 5.47
C SER A 22 -3.90 18.65 4.28
N TYR A 23 -4.72 17.66 4.57
CA TYR A 23 -5.33 16.74 3.62
C TYR A 23 -6.84 16.87 3.72
N THR A 24 -7.52 17.24 2.62
CA THR A 24 -8.98 17.37 2.60
C THR A 24 -9.57 16.27 1.74
N GLY A 25 -10.44 15.46 2.32
CA GLY A 25 -11.02 14.29 1.66
C GLY A 25 -12.23 13.72 2.37
N ASN A 26 -12.70 12.59 1.87
CA ASN A 26 -13.85 11.91 2.43
C ASN A 26 -13.45 11.03 3.62
N ILE A 27 -14.23 11.10 4.70
CA ILE A 27 -14.17 10.16 5.80
C ILE A 27 -15.46 9.34 5.86
N VAL A 28 -15.30 8.02 5.97
CA VAL A 28 -16.39 7.07 6.19
C VAL A 28 -16.27 6.55 7.62
N VAL A 29 -17.28 6.78 8.44
CA VAL A 29 -17.35 6.31 9.83
C VAL A 29 -18.39 5.20 9.90
N ASN A 30 -17.98 3.99 10.27
CA ASN A 30 -18.86 2.89 10.62
C ASN A 30 -18.95 2.77 12.13
N ARG A 31 -20.16 2.88 12.70
CA ARG A 31 -20.40 2.72 14.13
C ARG A 31 -21.65 1.90 14.37
N ASN A 32 -21.51 0.78 15.07
CA ASN A 32 -22.62 -0.14 15.38
C ASN A 32 -23.46 -0.52 14.14
N GLY A 33 -22.79 -0.73 12.99
CA GLY A 33 -23.44 -1.08 11.73
C GLY A 33 -24.09 0.09 10.97
N GLN A 34 -23.95 1.32 11.45
CA GLN A 34 -24.39 2.53 10.75
C GLN A 34 -23.19 3.23 10.11
N THR A 35 -23.37 3.74 8.91
CA THR A 35 -22.33 4.43 8.13
C THR A 35 -22.64 5.92 8.01
N TYR A 36 -21.63 6.75 8.25
CA TYR A 36 -21.68 8.21 8.12
C TYR A 36 -20.54 8.66 7.22
N ASN A 37 -20.83 9.51 6.24
CA ASN A 37 -19.87 10.07 5.31
C ASN A 37 -19.79 11.58 5.46
N SER A 38 -18.60 12.13 5.38
CA SER A 38 -18.37 13.57 5.40
C SER A 38 -17.07 13.94 4.69
N ASN A 39 -17.01 15.14 4.15
CA ASN A 39 -15.75 15.72 3.71
C ASN A 39 -15.08 16.43 4.90
N VAL A 40 -13.85 16.08 5.23
CA VAL A 40 -13.13 16.58 6.39
C VAL A 40 -11.69 16.92 6.04
N THR A 41 -11.03 17.68 6.92
CA THR A 41 -9.58 17.95 6.81
C THR A 41 -8.85 17.24 7.94
N VAL A 42 -7.78 16.54 7.58
CA VAL A 42 -6.78 16.00 8.49
C VAL A 42 -5.55 16.89 8.43
N THR A 43 -5.06 17.33 9.58
CA THR A 43 -3.83 18.12 9.67
C THR A 43 -2.75 17.31 10.37
N VAL A 44 -1.57 17.25 9.78
CA VAL A 44 -0.37 16.63 10.34
C VAL A 44 0.62 17.74 10.66
N THR A 45 1.03 17.86 11.91
CA THR A 45 2.02 18.86 12.37
C THR A 45 3.23 18.12 12.91
N GLN A 46 4.41 18.40 12.34
CA GLN A 46 5.66 17.87 12.89
C GLN A 46 6.10 18.74 14.07
N GLU A 47 6.30 18.12 15.22
CA GLU A 47 6.72 18.75 16.45
C GLU A 47 8.25 18.89 16.54
N ALA A 48 8.73 19.77 17.43
CA ALA A 48 10.16 20.02 17.63
C ALA A 48 10.94 18.79 18.14
N ASN A 49 10.26 17.81 18.73
CA ASN A 49 10.84 16.55 19.20
C ASN A 49 10.97 15.49 18.09
N GLY A 50 10.55 15.82 16.85
CA GLY A 50 10.56 14.92 15.70
C GLY A 50 9.35 13.98 15.61
N LEU A 51 8.43 14.03 16.57
CA LEU A 51 7.15 13.34 16.53
C LEU A 51 6.11 14.19 15.80
N ASN A 52 4.92 13.63 15.60
CA ASN A 52 3.86 14.31 14.88
C ASN A 52 2.59 14.39 15.72
N THR A 53 1.81 15.45 15.50
CA THR A 53 0.44 15.57 15.96
C THR A 53 -0.49 15.47 14.77
N LEU A 54 -1.47 14.55 14.84
CA LEU A 54 -2.52 14.44 13.84
C LEU A 54 -3.84 14.94 14.44
N GLU A 55 -4.47 15.90 13.74
CA GLU A 55 -5.79 16.44 14.08
C GLU A 55 -6.78 16.03 12.99
N LEU A 56 -7.87 15.38 13.41
CA LEU A 56 -8.96 14.91 12.55
C LEU A 56 -10.28 15.48 13.05
N GLN A 57 -11.08 16.03 12.14
CA GLN A 57 -12.45 16.41 12.42
C GLN A 57 -13.39 15.26 12.03
N VAL A 58 -13.91 14.54 13.00
CA VAL A 58 -14.63 13.29 12.77
C VAL A 58 -16.13 13.45 13.07
N PRO A 59 -17.02 13.13 12.09
CA PRO A 59 -18.46 13.10 12.37
C PRO A 59 -18.78 12.28 13.61
N LEU A 60 -19.69 12.77 14.46
CA LEU A 60 -20.09 12.21 15.75
C LEU A 60 -19.04 12.34 16.87
N PHE A 61 -17.75 12.15 16.57
CA PHE A 61 -16.69 12.09 17.59
C PHE A 61 -16.05 13.45 17.90
N GLY A 62 -16.27 14.45 17.02
CA GLY A 62 -15.70 15.80 17.17
C GLY A 62 -14.25 15.89 16.68
N THR A 63 -13.52 16.87 17.18
CA THR A 63 -12.10 17.03 16.88
C THR A 63 -11.29 16.03 17.70
N MET A 64 -10.62 15.12 17.02
CA MET A 64 -9.73 14.14 17.62
C MET A 64 -8.29 14.59 17.39
N ILE A 65 -7.51 14.69 18.46
CA ILE A 65 -6.08 15.07 18.41
C ILE A 65 -5.26 13.92 18.96
N MET A 66 -4.34 13.43 18.16
CA MET A 66 -3.42 12.37 18.52
C MET A 66 -2.00 12.91 18.50
N ASN A 67 -1.40 13.05 19.67
CA ASN A 67 -0.05 13.57 19.85
C ASN A 67 0.99 12.45 19.87
N ASP A 68 2.25 12.81 19.76
CA ASP A 68 3.41 11.91 19.85
C ASP A 68 3.35 10.73 18.88
N VAL A 69 2.88 10.99 17.65
CA VAL A 69 2.74 9.96 16.62
C VAL A 69 4.09 9.75 15.94
N HIS A 70 4.56 8.51 15.94
CA HIS A 70 5.77 8.10 15.22
C HIS A 70 5.49 7.99 13.72
N ALA A 71 6.47 8.41 12.92
CA ALA A 71 6.40 8.30 11.46
C ALA A 71 7.71 7.77 10.88
N THR A 72 7.60 7.07 9.74
CA THR A 72 8.74 6.60 8.95
C THR A 72 8.44 6.77 7.47
N THR A 73 9.41 7.26 6.71
CA THR A 73 9.30 7.45 5.25
C THR A 73 10.19 6.46 4.51
N VAL A 74 9.62 5.76 3.54
CA VAL A 74 10.32 4.86 2.63
C VAL A 74 9.81 5.11 1.21
N ASN A 75 10.70 5.36 0.27
CA ASN A 75 10.37 5.62 -1.14
C ASN A 75 9.28 6.68 -1.34
N GLY A 76 9.28 7.75 -0.54
CA GLY A 76 8.29 8.83 -0.61
C GLY A 76 6.99 8.55 0.16
N ILE A 77 6.70 7.32 0.54
CA ILE A 77 5.54 6.98 1.36
C ILE A 77 5.90 7.19 2.84
N THR A 78 5.16 8.06 3.52
CA THR A 78 5.27 8.27 4.97
C THR A 78 4.14 7.54 5.68
N VAL A 79 4.49 6.74 6.67
CA VAL A 79 3.54 5.96 7.48
C VAL A 79 3.55 6.47 8.91
N TYR A 80 2.38 6.71 9.46
CA TYR A 80 2.10 7.14 10.83
C TYR A 80 1.37 6.01 11.55
N SER A 81 1.84 5.62 12.73
CA SER A 81 1.18 4.60 13.56
C SER A 81 1.21 5.01 15.01
N ALA A 82 0.04 5.00 15.64
CA ALA A 82 -0.08 5.31 17.06
C ALA A 82 -1.27 4.57 17.71
N GLU A 83 -1.17 4.41 19.02
CA GLU A 83 -2.21 3.88 19.89
C GLU A 83 -2.24 4.76 21.14
N ARG A 84 -3.33 5.53 21.32
CA ARG A 84 -3.43 6.58 22.34
C ARG A 84 -4.84 6.70 22.88
N ASP A 85 -4.92 7.24 24.09
CA ASP A 85 -6.17 7.74 24.62
C ASP A 85 -6.46 9.13 24.04
N VAL A 86 -7.58 9.26 23.32
CA VAL A 86 -7.99 10.48 22.61
C VAL A 86 -9.31 10.99 23.19
N THR A 87 -9.39 12.30 23.39
CA THR A 87 -10.63 12.97 23.82
C THR A 87 -11.59 13.08 22.62
N THR A 88 -12.81 12.64 22.82
CA THR A 88 -13.91 12.69 21.85
C THR A 88 -15.16 13.29 22.47
N ASN A 89 -16.21 13.50 21.69
CA ASN A 89 -17.53 13.91 22.21
C ASN A 89 -18.14 12.88 23.19
N PHE A 90 -17.64 11.66 23.24
CA PHE A 90 -18.08 10.59 24.14
C PHE A 90 -17.13 10.37 25.33
N GLY A 91 -16.16 11.27 25.54
CA GLY A 91 -15.12 11.18 26.56
C GLY A 91 -13.78 10.71 26.00
N THR A 92 -12.82 10.45 26.90
CA THR A 92 -11.49 9.96 26.53
C THR A 92 -11.56 8.47 26.24
N MET A 93 -11.05 8.06 25.06
CA MET A 93 -11.18 6.69 24.56
C MET A 93 -9.88 6.22 23.92
N HIS A 94 -9.58 4.96 24.17
CA HIS A 94 -8.49 4.26 23.50
C HIS A 94 -8.73 4.20 21.99
N THR A 95 -7.76 4.72 21.21
CA THR A 95 -7.87 4.92 19.76
C THR A 95 -6.61 4.44 19.09
N THR A 96 -6.76 3.69 18.01
CA THR A 96 -5.66 3.31 17.11
C THR A 96 -5.70 4.12 15.84
N LEU A 97 -4.53 4.52 15.34
CA LEU A 97 -4.35 5.25 14.09
C LEU A 97 -3.32 4.51 13.22
N PHE A 98 -3.64 4.35 11.96
CA PHE A 98 -2.72 3.94 10.91
C PHE A 98 -2.95 4.83 9.69
N ALA A 99 -2.10 5.84 9.51
CA ALA A 99 -2.17 6.76 8.38
C ALA A 99 -0.94 6.64 7.48
N ARG A 100 -1.11 6.95 6.19
CA ARG A 100 -0.08 6.88 5.17
C ARG A 100 -0.27 7.99 4.16
N THR A 101 0.84 8.60 3.71
CA THR A 101 0.83 9.72 2.77
C THR A 101 1.86 9.53 1.67
N VAL A 102 1.55 10.04 0.49
CA VAL A 102 2.47 10.21 -0.64
C VAL A 102 2.01 11.37 -1.50
N ASP A 103 2.91 12.22 -1.95
CA ASP A 103 2.67 13.30 -2.92
C ASP A 103 1.40 14.15 -2.64
N GLY A 104 1.20 14.53 -1.38
CA GLY A 104 0.04 15.35 -0.97
C GLY A 104 -1.27 14.56 -0.83
N MET A 105 -1.25 13.26 -0.98
CA MET A 105 -2.39 12.36 -0.75
C MET A 105 -2.27 11.65 0.59
N MET A 106 -3.40 11.29 1.18
CA MET A 106 -3.47 10.57 2.45
C MET A 106 -4.58 9.51 2.43
N ALA A 107 -4.27 8.36 3.03
CA ALA A 107 -5.25 7.38 3.48
C ALA A 107 -5.02 7.11 4.97
N ALA A 108 -6.09 6.95 5.75
CA ALA A 108 -5.97 6.66 7.17
C ALA A 108 -7.09 5.77 7.69
N ASP A 109 -6.70 4.80 8.52
CA ASP A 109 -7.58 3.97 9.31
C ASP A 109 -7.53 4.42 10.77
N VAL A 110 -8.69 4.59 11.38
CA VAL A 110 -8.83 4.90 12.81
C VAL A 110 -9.84 3.94 13.42
N ALA A 111 -9.54 3.38 14.58
CA ALA A 111 -10.50 2.55 15.30
C ALA A 111 -10.65 2.99 16.76
N ILE A 112 -11.89 2.92 17.24
CA ILE A 112 -12.27 3.14 18.65
C ILE A 112 -13.06 1.91 19.11
N PRO A 113 -12.38 0.85 19.61
CA PRO A 113 -13.02 -0.42 19.95
C PRO A 113 -14.15 -0.27 20.97
N ALA A 114 -14.00 0.61 21.98
CA ALA A 114 -15.02 0.88 23.00
C ALA A 114 -16.34 1.41 22.42
N GLN A 115 -16.36 1.92 21.20
CA GLN A 115 -17.54 2.43 20.49
C GLN A 115 -17.98 1.53 19.34
N ASN A 116 -17.31 0.39 19.14
CA ASN A 116 -17.47 -0.43 17.95
C ASN A 116 -17.46 0.44 16.68
N ALA A 117 -16.43 1.31 16.59
CA ALA A 117 -16.31 2.29 15.52
C ALA A 117 -15.00 2.09 14.77
N THR A 118 -15.11 2.12 13.43
CA THR A 118 -13.98 2.20 12.50
C THR A 118 -14.20 3.37 11.55
N MET A 119 -13.11 3.98 11.14
CA MET A 119 -13.11 5.14 10.27
C MET A 119 -12.07 4.94 9.16
N TRP A 120 -12.45 5.31 7.96
CA TRP A 120 -11.60 5.33 6.80
C TRP A 120 -11.58 6.73 6.18
N PHE A 121 -10.43 7.37 6.16
CA PHE A 121 -10.20 8.65 5.49
C PHE A 121 -9.39 8.44 4.23
N ASN A 122 -9.77 9.09 3.13
CA ASN A 122 -9.10 8.93 1.84
C ASN A 122 -9.15 10.21 1.01
N THR A 123 -8.01 10.62 0.48
CA THR A 123 -7.87 11.70 -0.52
C THR A 123 -7.35 11.20 -1.86
N VAL A 124 -7.02 9.90 -1.98
CA VAL A 124 -6.34 9.31 -3.14
C VAL A 124 -7.27 9.26 -4.35
N GLY A 125 -8.55 8.89 -4.13
CA GLY A 125 -9.51 8.69 -5.22
C GLY A 125 -8.97 7.70 -6.26
N ASP A 126 -9.15 8.07 -7.54
CA ASP A 126 -8.74 7.24 -8.69
C ASP A 126 -7.35 7.62 -9.24
N HIS A 127 -6.51 8.34 -8.46
CA HIS A 127 -5.21 8.84 -8.90
C HIS A 127 -4.30 7.76 -9.50
N PHE A 128 -4.36 6.54 -8.95
CA PHE A 128 -3.55 5.40 -9.39
C PHE A 128 -4.29 4.49 -10.39
N GLN A 129 -5.47 4.87 -10.87
CA GLN A 129 -6.27 4.09 -11.81
C GLN A 129 -6.25 4.69 -13.22
N LEU A 130 -6.67 3.91 -14.20
CA LEU A 130 -6.89 4.39 -15.55
C LEU A 130 -8.17 5.25 -15.59
N PRO A 131 -8.14 6.44 -16.21
CA PRO A 131 -9.34 7.26 -16.33
C PRO A 131 -10.38 6.58 -17.22
N ASN A 132 -11.67 6.78 -16.88
CA ASN A 132 -12.81 6.20 -17.59
C ASN A 132 -12.66 4.69 -17.83
N SER A 133 -12.15 3.99 -16.80
CA SER A 133 -11.90 2.55 -16.85
C SER A 133 -13.18 1.71 -16.88
N ASP A 134 -14.31 2.32 -16.46
CA ASP A 134 -15.67 1.79 -16.47
C ASP A 134 -16.44 2.07 -17.76
N MET A 135 -15.82 2.70 -18.76
CA MET A 135 -16.38 3.03 -20.08
C MET A 135 -17.67 3.86 -20.05
N GLU A 136 -17.98 4.59 -18.99
CA GLU A 136 -19.21 5.35 -18.84
C GLU A 136 -19.15 6.76 -19.47
N SER A 137 -17.96 7.36 -19.66
CA SER A 137 -17.81 8.69 -20.22
C SER A 137 -17.56 8.67 -21.73
N TRP A 138 -18.51 9.26 -22.50
CA TRP A 138 -18.52 9.32 -23.96
C TRP A 138 -18.79 10.75 -24.48
N ILE A 139 -18.22 11.73 -23.80
CA ILE A 139 -18.53 13.16 -24.06
C ILE A 139 -17.60 13.82 -25.08
N ASN A 140 -16.58 13.12 -25.59
CA ASN A 140 -15.68 13.72 -26.55
C ASN A 140 -16.36 13.98 -27.91
N SER A 141 -15.86 14.96 -28.67
CA SER A 141 -16.45 15.40 -29.94
C SER A 141 -16.38 14.35 -31.05
N TYR A 142 -15.60 13.30 -30.88
CA TYR A 142 -15.40 12.21 -31.83
C TYR A 142 -16.36 11.04 -31.62
N GLY A 143 -17.02 10.96 -30.45
CA GLY A 143 -17.87 9.84 -30.05
C GLY A 143 -17.07 8.56 -29.77
N GLU A 144 -15.87 8.71 -29.23
CA GLU A 144 -15.05 7.67 -28.61
C GLU A 144 -15.12 7.82 -27.09
N PRO A 145 -14.76 6.79 -26.28
CA PRO A 145 -14.74 6.94 -24.84
C PRO A 145 -13.69 7.98 -24.43
N ASP A 146 -13.97 8.77 -23.41
CA ASP A 146 -13.00 9.73 -22.89
C ASP A 146 -11.69 9.05 -22.54
N ARG A 147 -10.56 9.61 -23.03
CA ARG A 147 -9.18 9.10 -22.81
C ARG A 147 -8.87 7.78 -23.51
N TRP A 148 -9.80 7.26 -24.34
CA TRP A 148 -9.62 6.05 -25.14
C TRP A 148 -9.93 6.35 -26.61
N HIS A 149 -9.09 5.81 -27.51
CA HIS A 149 -9.04 6.22 -28.89
C HIS A 149 -9.16 5.04 -29.86
N GLY A 150 -9.90 5.25 -30.92
CA GLY A 150 -10.03 4.37 -32.04
C GLY A 150 -9.56 5.06 -33.34
N PHE A 151 -10.12 4.63 -34.47
CA PHE A 151 -9.73 5.20 -35.76
C PHE A 151 -10.33 6.58 -36.07
N LYS A 152 -11.31 7.08 -35.31
CA LYS A 152 -11.85 8.42 -35.53
C LYS A 152 -10.84 9.52 -35.18
N THR A 153 -9.94 9.26 -34.24
CA THR A 153 -8.85 10.16 -33.83
C THR A 153 -7.50 9.79 -34.44
N ALA A 154 -7.44 8.74 -35.26
CA ALA A 154 -6.21 8.23 -35.86
C ALA A 154 -5.50 9.24 -36.78
N GLY A 155 -4.17 9.11 -36.83
CA GLY A 155 -3.31 9.77 -37.82
C GLY A 155 -2.99 8.87 -39.02
N GLY A 156 -2.22 9.43 -39.98
CA GLY A 156 -1.74 8.70 -41.14
C GLY A 156 -2.59 8.84 -42.40
N THR A 157 -2.06 8.35 -43.54
CA THR A 157 -2.61 8.55 -44.90
C THR A 157 -4.00 7.94 -45.06
N PHE A 158 -4.29 6.85 -44.36
CA PHE A 158 -5.56 6.12 -44.45
C PHE A 158 -6.49 6.32 -43.26
N ALA A 159 -6.19 7.25 -42.37
CA ALA A 159 -6.97 7.52 -41.16
C ALA A 159 -8.46 7.77 -41.46
N SER A 160 -8.77 8.66 -42.41
CA SER A 160 -10.16 8.99 -42.75
C SER A 160 -10.92 7.79 -43.35
N ALA A 161 -10.25 6.93 -44.13
CA ALA A 161 -10.87 5.72 -44.67
C ALA A 161 -11.12 4.68 -43.55
N SER A 162 -10.20 4.53 -42.64
CA SER A 162 -10.31 3.60 -41.49
C SER A 162 -11.39 4.06 -40.51
N ALA A 163 -11.48 5.37 -40.23
CA ALA A 163 -12.47 5.95 -39.31
C ALA A 163 -13.92 5.70 -39.77
N GLY A 164 -14.15 5.58 -41.08
CA GLY A 164 -15.49 5.28 -41.65
C GLY A 164 -15.88 3.81 -41.59
N LEU A 165 -14.95 2.93 -41.36
CA LEU A 165 -15.13 1.47 -41.49
C LEU A 165 -14.94 0.71 -40.17
N VAL A 166 -13.84 0.96 -39.47
CA VAL A 166 -13.52 0.30 -38.19
C VAL A 166 -14.14 1.11 -37.06
N LYS A 167 -14.89 0.45 -36.21
CA LYS A 167 -15.71 1.14 -35.22
C LYS A 167 -15.18 0.91 -33.80
N LEU A 168 -15.26 1.99 -33.02
CA LEU A 168 -15.22 1.98 -31.57
C LEU A 168 -16.50 2.70 -31.14
N GLU A 169 -17.41 1.99 -30.48
CA GLU A 169 -18.76 2.46 -30.16
C GLU A 169 -19.14 2.10 -28.72
N GLN A 170 -20.08 2.86 -28.17
CA GLN A 170 -20.73 2.53 -26.90
C GLN A 170 -21.67 1.34 -27.09
N SER A 171 -21.71 0.42 -26.13
CA SER A 171 -22.58 -0.74 -26.15
C SER A 171 -23.34 -0.88 -24.83
N ASP A 172 -24.62 -1.28 -24.93
CA ASP A 172 -25.45 -1.65 -23.78
C ASP A 172 -25.22 -3.12 -23.36
N ASP A 173 -24.39 -3.86 -24.10
CA ASP A 173 -24.00 -5.23 -23.72
C ASP A 173 -22.92 -5.16 -22.65
N VAL A 174 -23.31 -5.47 -21.42
CA VAL A 174 -22.44 -5.47 -20.23
C VAL A 174 -22.49 -6.81 -19.54
N ARG A 175 -21.51 -7.10 -18.70
CA ARG A 175 -21.45 -8.34 -17.91
C ARG A 175 -22.68 -8.50 -17.00
N SER A 176 -23.03 -9.73 -16.69
CA SER A 176 -24.16 -10.03 -15.80
C SER A 176 -24.04 -9.33 -14.45
N GLY A 177 -25.05 -8.57 -14.07
CA GLY A 177 -25.11 -7.82 -12.81
C GLY A 177 -24.45 -6.43 -12.86
N ALA A 178 -23.79 -6.06 -13.97
CA ALA A 178 -23.37 -4.70 -14.21
C ALA A 178 -24.53 -3.84 -14.74
N THR A 179 -24.34 -2.53 -14.67
CA THR A 179 -25.23 -1.51 -15.25
C THR A 179 -24.35 -0.51 -16.00
N GLY A 180 -24.94 0.28 -16.89
CA GLY A 180 -24.19 1.27 -17.66
C GLY A 180 -23.83 0.74 -19.05
N HIS A 181 -22.61 0.99 -19.50
CA HIS A 181 -22.15 0.75 -20.85
C HIS A 181 -20.79 0.07 -20.88
N SER A 182 -20.50 -0.59 -21.98
CA SER A 182 -19.15 -1.06 -22.33
C SER A 182 -18.66 -0.39 -23.61
N ALA A 183 -17.36 -0.52 -23.91
CA ALA A 183 -16.82 -0.17 -25.22
C ALA A 183 -16.79 -1.40 -26.11
N VAL A 184 -17.23 -1.29 -27.37
CA VAL A 184 -17.09 -2.33 -28.38
C VAL A 184 -16.25 -1.83 -29.56
N MET A 185 -15.22 -2.57 -29.89
CA MET A 185 -14.45 -2.36 -31.12
C MET A 185 -14.76 -3.46 -32.12
N THR A 186 -15.07 -3.08 -33.37
CA THR A 186 -15.46 -4.04 -34.42
C THR A 186 -14.51 -3.93 -35.61
N ALA A 187 -13.98 -5.08 -36.02
CA ALA A 187 -13.17 -5.20 -37.22
C ALA A 187 -14.01 -5.00 -38.49
N ASN A 188 -13.36 -4.59 -39.58
CA ASN A 188 -13.99 -4.49 -40.88
C ASN A 188 -13.00 -4.86 -42.01
N SER A 189 -13.48 -4.97 -43.22
CA SER A 189 -12.65 -5.23 -44.41
C SER A 189 -12.54 -3.95 -45.27
N LEU A 190 -11.30 -3.54 -45.55
CA LEU A 190 -10.95 -2.46 -46.44
C LEU A 190 -10.21 -3.06 -47.66
N PHE A 191 -10.82 -2.97 -48.84
CA PHE A 191 -10.29 -3.55 -50.08
C PHE A 191 -9.88 -5.05 -49.99
N GLY A 192 -10.64 -5.82 -49.20
CA GLY A 192 -10.41 -7.24 -48.98
C GLY A 192 -9.34 -7.56 -47.93
N ILE A 193 -8.77 -6.57 -47.28
CA ILE A 193 -7.83 -6.71 -46.17
C ILE A 193 -8.61 -6.46 -44.87
N VAL A 194 -8.47 -7.32 -43.87
CA VAL A 194 -9.08 -7.13 -42.55
C VAL A 194 -8.31 -6.01 -41.82
N ALA A 195 -9.05 -4.99 -41.40
CA ALA A 195 -8.61 -3.98 -40.47
C ALA A 195 -9.18 -4.32 -39.09
N ASN A 196 -8.32 -4.63 -38.14
CA ASN A 196 -8.72 -5.03 -36.80
C ASN A 196 -9.38 -3.86 -36.05
N GLY A 197 -10.47 -4.14 -35.32
CA GLY A 197 -11.02 -3.21 -34.34
C GLY A 197 -9.97 -2.98 -33.26
N THR A 198 -9.66 -1.72 -32.97
CA THR A 198 -8.60 -1.37 -32.03
C THR A 198 -9.03 -0.21 -31.14
N MET A 199 -8.72 -0.30 -29.87
CA MET A 199 -8.85 0.77 -28.86
C MET A 199 -7.54 0.90 -28.09
N THR A 200 -7.10 2.12 -27.84
CA THR A 200 -5.88 2.42 -27.08
C THR A 200 -6.02 3.72 -26.29
N ASN A 201 -5.25 3.87 -25.23
CA ASN A 201 -5.06 5.15 -24.55
C ASN A 201 -3.94 6.03 -25.16
N GLY A 202 -3.35 5.56 -26.25
CA GLY A 202 -2.43 6.32 -27.12
C GLY A 202 -3.10 6.72 -28.44
N LYS A 203 -2.31 7.00 -29.46
CA LYS A 203 -2.79 7.42 -30.78
C LYS A 203 -2.63 6.30 -31.81
N LEU A 204 -3.69 6.02 -32.57
CA LEU A 204 -3.62 5.10 -33.71
C LEU A 204 -3.04 5.78 -34.94
N MET A 205 -2.27 5.04 -35.72
CA MET A 205 -1.72 5.44 -37.01
C MET A 205 -2.14 4.45 -38.09
N ALA A 206 -2.82 4.96 -39.12
CA ALA A 206 -3.21 4.21 -40.32
C ALA A 206 -2.43 4.74 -41.51
N GLY A 207 -1.16 4.33 -41.66
CA GLY A 207 -0.20 4.88 -42.60
C GLY A 207 -0.06 4.09 -43.90
N SER A 208 -0.52 2.82 -43.96
CA SER A 208 -0.32 1.92 -45.07
C SER A 208 -1.52 1.04 -45.34
N MET A 209 -1.73 0.67 -46.61
CA MET A 209 -2.70 -0.38 -47.00
C MET A 209 -2.21 -1.79 -46.71
N SER A 210 -0.90 -2.02 -46.52
CA SER A 210 -0.41 -3.32 -46.03
C SER A 210 -0.63 -3.43 -44.53
N ALA A 211 -1.45 -4.38 -44.10
CA ALA A 211 -1.78 -4.55 -42.69
C ALA A 211 -0.52 -4.75 -41.79
N THR A 212 0.50 -5.40 -42.30
CA THR A 212 1.75 -5.70 -41.58
C THR A 212 2.82 -4.61 -41.69
N ASP A 213 2.52 -3.49 -42.36
CA ASP A 213 3.46 -2.35 -42.45
C ASP A 213 3.50 -1.63 -41.09
N THR A 214 4.67 -1.40 -40.54
CA THR A 214 4.90 -0.72 -39.27
C THR A 214 4.40 0.74 -39.22
N LYS A 215 3.98 1.29 -40.35
CA LYS A 215 3.23 2.57 -40.42
C LYS A 215 1.80 2.44 -39.86
N ASN A 216 1.29 1.22 -39.68
CA ASN A 216 0.04 0.92 -39.01
C ASN A 216 0.37 0.46 -37.59
N HIS A 217 0.18 1.34 -36.61
CA HIS A 217 0.53 1.09 -35.23
C HIS A 217 -0.31 1.94 -34.28
N ALA A 218 -0.26 1.59 -33.01
CA ALA A 218 -0.63 2.49 -31.93
C ALA A 218 0.66 3.07 -31.32
N GLU A 219 0.67 4.34 -30.94
CA GLU A 219 1.84 5.03 -30.39
C GLU A 219 1.51 5.87 -29.17
N MET A 220 2.52 6.08 -28.32
CA MET A 220 2.45 7.03 -27.22
C MET A 220 3.81 7.73 -27.05
N ASP A 221 3.78 9.05 -26.83
CA ASP A 221 4.97 9.87 -26.61
C ASP A 221 4.60 11.11 -25.79
N LYS A 222 5.22 11.27 -24.63
CA LYS A 222 4.99 12.46 -23.78
C LYS A 222 5.42 13.77 -24.42
N GLN A 223 6.31 13.76 -25.41
CA GLN A 223 6.75 14.99 -26.10
C GLN A 223 5.77 15.44 -27.16
N ASN A 224 5.05 14.51 -27.79
CA ASN A 224 4.06 14.77 -28.82
C ASN A 224 2.63 14.61 -28.30
N GLY A 225 2.48 14.08 -27.06
CA GLY A 225 1.21 13.84 -26.44
C GLY A 225 0.56 15.15 -26.01
N THR A 226 -0.61 15.41 -26.56
CA THR A 226 -1.61 16.14 -25.80
C THR A 226 -2.03 15.23 -24.65
N ASP A 227 -2.54 15.76 -23.56
CA ASP A 227 -3.04 14.97 -22.43
C ASP A 227 -4.00 13.85 -22.86
N ASP A 228 -4.65 13.99 -24.03
CA ASP A 228 -5.58 13.00 -24.57
C ASP A 228 -4.92 11.70 -25.05
N PHE A 229 -3.66 11.73 -25.51
CA PHE A 229 -2.94 10.58 -26.06
C PHE A 229 -1.76 10.13 -25.20
N TYR A 230 -1.68 10.61 -23.98
CA TYR A 230 -0.65 10.26 -23.02
C TYR A 230 -1.24 9.89 -21.66
N MET A 231 -0.78 8.79 -21.09
CA MET A 231 -1.25 8.30 -19.81
C MET A 231 -0.08 8.17 -18.83
N PRO A 232 0.06 9.09 -17.86
CA PRO A 232 1.07 8.98 -16.82
C PRO A 232 0.79 7.79 -15.91
N LEU A 233 1.85 7.18 -15.39
CA LEU A 233 1.81 6.13 -14.40
C LEU A 233 2.56 6.60 -13.14
N TYR A 234 1.92 6.53 -11.99
CA TYR A 234 2.47 7.06 -10.73
C TYR A 234 3.16 5.98 -9.89
N ALA A 235 2.83 4.71 -10.12
CA ALA A 235 3.45 3.56 -9.46
C ALA A 235 3.33 2.31 -10.31
N LYS A 236 4.19 1.30 -10.10
CA LYS A 236 4.12 0.01 -10.80
C LYS A 236 2.95 -0.81 -10.26
N PRO A 237 1.89 -1.08 -11.06
CA PRO A 237 0.84 -2.00 -10.68
C PRO A 237 1.35 -3.45 -10.72
N ASP A 238 0.75 -4.33 -9.96
CA ASP A 238 1.08 -5.76 -9.96
C ASP A 238 0.29 -6.53 -11.00
N LYS A 239 -0.97 -6.12 -11.24
CA LYS A 239 -1.85 -6.76 -12.22
C LYS A 239 -2.68 -5.72 -12.96
N PHE A 240 -3.11 -6.10 -14.14
CA PHE A 240 -4.15 -5.44 -14.90
C PHE A 240 -5.39 -6.35 -14.94
N ASN A 241 -6.47 -5.92 -14.37
CA ASN A 241 -7.76 -6.59 -14.40
C ASN A 241 -8.65 -5.93 -15.45
N VAL A 242 -9.50 -6.72 -16.12
CA VAL A 242 -10.46 -6.22 -17.10
C VAL A 242 -11.55 -7.25 -17.37
N TRP A 243 -12.76 -6.79 -17.65
CA TRP A 243 -13.82 -7.63 -18.18
C TRP A 243 -13.83 -7.54 -19.70
N LEU A 244 -13.82 -8.71 -20.37
CA LEU A 244 -13.80 -8.83 -21.82
C LEU A 244 -14.83 -9.84 -22.31
N LYS A 245 -15.42 -9.52 -23.48
CA LYS A 245 -16.20 -10.45 -24.27
C LYS A 245 -15.70 -10.40 -25.72
N TYR A 246 -15.41 -11.53 -26.32
CA TYR A 246 -14.93 -11.59 -27.70
C TYR A 246 -15.82 -12.45 -28.59
N GLU A 247 -16.36 -11.86 -29.64
CA GLU A 247 -17.18 -12.50 -30.66
C GLU A 247 -16.45 -12.52 -32.01
N GLN A 248 -16.44 -13.67 -32.67
CA GLN A 248 -15.86 -13.81 -34.00
C GLN A 248 -16.92 -13.70 -35.08
N GLY A 249 -16.71 -12.85 -36.08
CA GLY A 249 -17.55 -12.77 -37.27
C GLY A 249 -17.51 -14.07 -38.10
N THR A 250 -16.39 -14.78 -38.08
CA THR A 250 -16.23 -16.13 -38.61
C THR A 250 -15.42 -16.96 -37.63
N THR A 251 -16.01 -18.05 -37.13
CA THR A 251 -15.36 -18.90 -36.14
C THR A 251 -14.05 -19.48 -36.64
N ASN A 252 -12.96 -19.20 -35.96
CA ASN A 252 -11.63 -19.76 -36.18
C ASN A 252 -10.83 -19.84 -34.88
N ALA A 253 -10.56 -21.04 -34.40
CA ALA A 253 -9.86 -21.28 -33.14
C ALA A 253 -8.42 -20.74 -33.10
N ASN A 254 -7.81 -20.46 -34.27
CA ASN A 254 -6.47 -19.90 -34.36
C ASN A 254 -6.45 -18.37 -34.20
N PHE A 255 -7.60 -17.70 -34.36
CA PHE A 255 -7.71 -16.26 -34.19
C PHE A 255 -8.08 -15.93 -32.75
N LYS A 256 -7.38 -14.98 -32.18
CA LYS A 256 -7.57 -14.50 -30.81
C LYS A 256 -7.50 -12.99 -30.78
N ALA A 257 -8.39 -12.39 -30.03
CA ALA A 257 -8.24 -11.00 -29.69
C ALA A 257 -7.00 -10.80 -28.79
N ASN A 258 -6.48 -9.59 -28.70
CA ASN A 258 -5.28 -9.30 -27.96
C ASN A 258 -5.45 -8.09 -27.06
N VAL A 259 -4.90 -8.19 -25.85
CA VAL A 259 -4.67 -7.10 -24.91
C VAL A 259 -3.17 -6.94 -24.73
N SER A 260 -2.65 -5.75 -24.95
CA SER A 260 -1.29 -5.38 -24.64
C SER A 260 -1.27 -4.24 -23.63
N VAL A 261 -0.53 -4.40 -22.55
CA VAL A 261 -0.30 -3.35 -21.57
C VAL A 261 1.19 -3.27 -21.28
N LYS A 262 1.76 -2.09 -21.52
CA LYS A 262 3.18 -1.81 -21.32
C LYS A 262 3.39 -0.68 -20.34
N THR A 263 4.39 -0.78 -19.50
CA THR A 263 4.91 0.34 -18.72
C THR A 263 6.26 0.76 -19.25
N PHE A 264 6.53 2.07 -19.29
CA PHE A 264 7.73 2.61 -19.93
C PHE A 264 8.05 4.01 -19.39
N ASP A 265 9.19 4.59 -19.80
CA ASP A 265 9.69 5.89 -19.32
C ASP A 265 8.94 7.12 -19.91
N GLY A 266 7.87 6.89 -20.65
CA GLY A 266 7.08 7.94 -21.28
C GLY A 266 7.66 8.52 -22.57
N THR A 267 8.85 8.10 -23.00
CA THR A 267 9.36 8.47 -24.34
C THR A 267 8.70 7.64 -25.43
N TYR A 268 8.89 8.01 -26.70
CA TYR A 268 8.20 7.37 -27.81
C TYR A 268 8.27 5.84 -27.80
N TYR A 269 7.10 5.21 -27.89
CA TYR A 269 6.93 3.77 -28.05
C TYR A 269 5.75 3.48 -28.98
N GLN A 270 5.87 2.43 -29.83
CA GLN A 270 4.79 1.98 -30.71
C GLN A 270 4.58 0.46 -30.70
N GLU A 271 3.34 0.04 -31.00
CA GLU A 271 2.93 -1.35 -31.23
C GLU A 271 2.05 -1.48 -32.50
N PRO A 272 2.35 -2.40 -33.44
CA PRO A 272 3.55 -3.25 -33.50
C PRO A 272 4.86 -2.46 -33.55
N THR A 273 5.92 -3.05 -32.96
CA THR A 273 7.24 -2.41 -32.90
C THR A 273 7.93 -2.36 -34.30
N ASP A 274 8.55 -1.22 -34.60
CA ASP A 274 9.36 -1.03 -35.81
C ASP A 274 10.86 -1.28 -35.59
N LYS A 275 11.26 -1.36 -34.33
CA LYS A 275 12.65 -1.57 -33.89
C LYS A 275 12.65 -2.18 -32.47
N GLU A 276 13.82 -2.46 -31.95
CA GLU A 276 14.00 -2.78 -30.54
C GLU A 276 13.86 -1.51 -29.70
N TYR A 277 13.10 -1.60 -28.60
CA TYR A 277 12.88 -0.52 -27.64
C TYR A 277 13.47 -0.91 -26.29
N THR A 278 14.30 -0.04 -25.73
CA THR A 278 14.94 -0.22 -24.40
C THR A 278 14.31 0.67 -23.32
N ASN A 279 13.26 1.39 -23.66
CA ASN A 279 12.53 2.27 -22.73
C ASN A 279 11.35 1.59 -22.03
N LEU A 280 11.11 0.30 -22.27
CA LEU A 280 10.11 -0.48 -21.55
C LEU A 280 10.60 -0.88 -20.18
N SER A 281 9.75 -0.75 -19.19
CA SER A 281 9.99 -1.17 -17.80
C SER A 281 9.17 -2.39 -17.38
N GLY A 282 8.09 -2.73 -18.09
CA GLY A 282 7.25 -3.88 -17.79
C GLY A 282 6.18 -4.14 -18.86
N SER A 283 5.59 -5.32 -18.81
CA SER A 283 4.49 -5.75 -19.67
C SER A 283 3.61 -6.76 -18.96
N ILE A 284 2.32 -6.78 -19.26
CA ILE A 284 1.47 -7.89 -18.80
C ILE A 284 1.91 -9.21 -19.44
N VAL A 285 1.68 -10.30 -18.71
CA VAL A 285 1.88 -11.68 -19.20
C VAL A 285 0.54 -12.22 -19.70
N GLY A 286 0.53 -12.77 -20.91
CA GLY A 286 -0.68 -13.26 -21.55
C GLY A 286 -1.27 -12.23 -22.52
N GLY A 287 -2.59 -12.02 -22.47
CA GLY A 287 -3.28 -11.02 -23.32
C GLY A 287 -3.91 -11.61 -24.57
N GLN A 288 -3.79 -12.91 -24.82
CA GLN A 288 -4.47 -13.60 -25.90
C GLN A 288 -5.87 -14.06 -25.46
N ILE A 289 -6.92 -13.51 -26.09
CA ILE A 289 -8.31 -13.72 -25.70
C ILE A 289 -9.01 -14.64 -26.70
N THR A 290 -9.50 -15.76 -26.20
CA THR A 290 -10.30 -16.71 -27.00
C THR A 290 -11.76 -16.22 -27.06
N ALA A 291 -12.43 -16.44 -28.18
CA ALA A 291 -13.85 -16.12 -28.33
C ALA A 291 -14.69 -16.74 -27.20
N GLY A 292 -15.58 -15.96 -26.63
CA GLY A 292 -16.42 -16.34 -25.49
C GLY A 292 -17.17 -15.16 -24.93
N ASP A 293 -18.05 -15.44 -23.99
CA ASP A 293 -18.86 -14.49 -23.26
C ASP A 293 -18.04 -13.70 -22.21
N TRP A 294 -18.64 -12.70 -21.58
CA TRP A 294 -18.03 -11.86 -20.57
C TRP A 294 -17.24 -12.66 -19.54
N THR A 295 -15.96 -12.40 -19.48
CA THR A 295 -15.01 -13.09 -18.60
C THR A 295 -14.10 -12.05 -17.95
N HIS A 296 -13.89 -12.19 -16.64
CA HIS A 296 -12.93 -11.40 -15.89
C HIS A 296 -11.52 -11.96 -16.11
N TYR A 297 -10.64 -11.13 -16.64
CA TYR A 297 -9.23 -11.45 -16.82
C TYR A 297 -8.39 -10.70 -15.80
N SER A 298 -7.34 -11.35 -15.32
CA SER A 298 -6.34 -10.77 -14.41
C SER A 298 -4.95 -11.11 -14.95
N PHE A 299 -4.25 -10.13 -15.48
CA PHE A 299 -2.95 -10.28 -16.10
C PHE A 299 -1.86 -9.75 -15.16
N PRO A 300 -0.93 -10.58 -14.68
CA PRO A 300 0.21 -10.09 -13.90
C PRO A 300 1.18 -9.31 -14.81
N PHE A 301 1.83 -8.30 -14.24
CA PHE A 301 2.95 -7.63 -14.88
C PHE A 301 4.24 -8.42 -14.67
N ASP A 302 5.04 -8.48 -15.72
CA ASP A 302 6.43 -8.93 -15.70
C ASP A 302 7.35 -7.70 -15.81
N TYR A 303 8.02 -7.36 -14.72
CA TYR A 303 9.04 -6.33 -14.63
C TYR A 303 10.46 -6.91 -14.73
N ASP A 304 10.62 -8.17 -14.36
CA ASP A 304 11.93 -8.83 -14.29
C ASP A 304 12.56 -8.97 -15.67
N SER A 305 11.78 -9.34 -16.68
CA SER A 305 12.24 -9.45 -18.08
C SER A 305 12.71 -8.11 -18.65
N TYR A 306 12.30 -6.98 -18.06
CA TYR A 306 12.66 -5.63 -18.51
C TYR A 306 13.67 -4.94 -17.59
N ALA A 307 14.09 -5.58 -16.50
CA ALA A 307 15.00 -4.99 -15.52
C ALA A 307 16.33 -4.52 -16.11
N ALA A 308 16.85 -5.25 -17.13
CA ALA A 308 18.09 -4.89 -17.82
C ALA A 308 18.01 -3.56 -18.60
N ASN A 309 16.81 -3.09 -18.97
CA ASN A 309 16.62 -1.81 -19.64
C ASN A 309 16.88 -0.61 -18.71
N GLY A 310 16.72 -0.78 -17.40
CA GLY A 310 16.85 0.31 -16.44
C GLY A 310 15.83 1.45 -16.61
N ALA A 311 14.77 1.21 -17.38
CA ALA A 311 13.75 2.21 -17.69
C ALA A 311 12.85 2.48 -16.49
N ALA A 312 12.49 3.75 -16.27
CA ALA A 312 11.48 4.13 -15.30
C ALA A 312 10.06 3.70 -15.75
N SER A 313 9.13 3.57 -14.81
CA SER A 313 7.71 3.33 -15.11
C SER A 313 6.96 4.66 -14.92
N GLU A 314 7.02 5.54 -15.92
CA GLU A 314 6.40 6.88 -15.88
C GLU A 314 5.11 6.98 -16.72
N ALA A 315 4.88 5.99 -17.60
CA ALA A 315 3.69 5.93 -18.43
C ALA A 315 3.19 4.50 -18.60
N ILE A 316 1.89 4.38 -18.91
CA ILE A 316 1.23 3.12 -19.20
C ILE A 316 0.55 3.18 -20.56
N PHE A 317 0.83 2.22 -21.42
CA PHE A 317 0.27 2.10 -22.75
C PHE A 317 -0.58 0.84 -22.85
N VAL A 318 -1.85 1.02 -23.17
CA VAL A 318 -2.86 -0.05 -23.24
C VAL A 318 -3.40 -0.09 -24.66
N THR A 319 -3.43 -1.30 -25.25
CA THR A 319 -4.00 -1.53 -26.57
C THR A 319 -4.85 -2.80 -26.56
N PHE A 320 -6.07 -2.68 -27.06
CA PHE A 320 -6.99 -3.78 -27.33
C PHE A 320 -7.14 -3.94 -28.83
N SER A 321 -7.14 -5.18 -29.32
CA SER A 321 -7.35 -5.47 -30.75
C SER A 321 -8.18 -6.74 -30.93
N THR A 322 -9.07 -6.73 -31.91
CA THR A 322 -9.88 -7.91 -32.27
C THR A 322 -9.06 -9.08 -32.80
N ASN A 323 -7.77 -8.85 -33.16
CA ASN A 323 -6.82 -9.93 -33.46
C ASN A 323 -5.39 -9.52 -33.07
N GLY A 324 -4.61 -10.48 -32.58
CA GLY A 324 -3.20 -10.27 -32.21
C GLY A 324 -2.27 -10.05 -33.41
N ASN A 325 -2.66 -10.49 -34.61
CA ASN A 325 -1.89 -10.33 -35.82
C ASN A 325 -2.56 -9.32 -36.77
N PRO A 326 -1.86 -8.30 -37.24
CA PRO A 326 -2.39 -7.34 -38.19
C PRO A 326 -2.85 -7.99 -39.49
N GLY A 327 -4.08 -7.73 -39.93
CA GLY A 327 -4.65 -8.25 -41.16
C GLY A 327 -5.19 -9.67 -41.11
N GLU A 328 -5.05 -10.34 -39.98
CA GLU A 328 -5.71 -11.61 -39.65
C GLU A 328 -7.04 -11.37 -38.96
N GLY A 329 -7.78 -12.46 -38.75
CA GLY A 329 -9.13 -12.40 -38.15
C GLY A 329 -10.21 -12.36 -39.21
N SER A 330 -11.39 -11.93 -38.81
CA SER A 330 -12.56 -11.83 -39.66
C SER A 330 -13.13 -10.42 -39.62
N LYS A 331 -13.70 -9.94 -40.73
CA LYS A 331 -14.58 -8.79 -40.62
C LYS A 331 -15.74 -9.13 -39.67
N ASP A 332 -16.21 -8.16 -38.96
CA ASP A 332 -17.25 -8.31 -37.93
C ASP A 332 -16.77 -9.02 -36.62
N ASP A 333 -15.46 -9.32 -36.47
CA ASP A 333 -14.91 -9.65 -35.14
C ASP A 333 -15.14 -8.47 -34.18
N ALA A 334 -15.69 -8.73 -33.00
CA ALA A 334 -16.02 -7.71 -32.03
C ALA A 334 -15.42 -8.04 -30.65
N LEU A 335 -14.68 -7.09 -30.07
CA LEU A 335 -14.14 -7.17 -28.71
C LEU A 335 -14.82 -6.10 -27.86
N TYR A 336 -15.44 -6.54 -26.77
CA TYR A 336 -16.07 -5.70 -25.77
C TYR A 336 -15.13 -5.57 -24.57
N VAL A 337 -15.05 -4.37 -24.00
CA VAL A 337 -14.17 -4.01 -22.87
C VAL A 337 -14.97 -3.23 -21.86
N ASP A 338 -14.80 -3.60 -20.57
CA ASP A 338 -15.44 -2.94 -19.44
C ASP A 338 -14.62 -3.12 -18.16
N ASP A 339 -14.82 -2.25 -17.16
CA ASP A 339 -14.30 -2.34 -15.80
C ASP A 339 -12.80 -2.71 -15.73
N MET A 340 -11.93 -1.85 -16.25
CA MET A 340 -10.48 -2.00 -16.12
C MET A 340 -10.01 -1.55 -14.74
N GLU A 341 -9.00 -2.24 -14.20
CA GLU A 341 -8.43 -1.93 -12.89
C GLU A 341 -6.92 -2.18 -12.87
N LEU A 342 -6.15 -1.23 -12.34
CA LEU A 342 -4.76 -1.43 -11.95
C LEU A 342 -4.72 -1.90 -10.50
N VAL A 343 -4.20 -3.10 -10.26
CA VAL A 343 -4.13 -3.71 -8.93
C VAL A 343 -2.76 -3.48 -8.33
N TYR A 344 -2.74 -2.95 -7.12
CA TYR A 344 -1.53 -2.74 -6.33
C TYR A 344 -1.57 -3.67 -5.11
N LEU A 345 -0.58 -4.55 -4.99
CA LEU A 345 -0.48 -5.47 -3.85
C LEU A 345 0.34 -4.84 -2.73
N GLY A 346 -0.01 -5.16 -1.51
CA GLY A 346 0.67 -4.74 -0.28
C GLY A 346 0.49 -5.82 0.79
N ASN A 347 0.87 -7.06 0.48
CA ASN A 347 0.71 -8.21 1.37
C ASN A 347 2.05 -8.57 2.00
N MET A 348 2.07 -8.85 3.31
CA MET A 348 3.23 -9.43 3.98
C MET A 348 3.03 -10.95 4.04
N THR A 349 3.95 -11.69 3.42
CA THR A 349 3.88 -13.16 3.35
C THR A 349 4.70 -13.84 4.44
N ASP A 350 5.73 -13.16 4.98
CA ASP A 350 6.53 -13.64 6.10
C ASP A 350 7.08 -12.47 6.92
N LEU A 351 7.13 -12.63 8.24
CA LEU A 351 7.75 -11.69 9.17
C LEU A 351 8.72 -12.43 10.07
N ARG A 352 9.97 -11.98 10.10
CA ARG A 352 11.06 -12.65 10.82
C ARG A 352 11.70 -11.72 11.85
N TYR A 353 12.14 -12.33 12.93
CA TYR A 353 13.04 -11.73 13.90
C TYR A 353 14.35 -12.52 13.90
N GLN A 354 15.50 -11.83 13.72
CA GLN A 354 16.84 -12.43 13.62
C GLN A 354 16.89 -13.63 12.64
N GLY A 355 16.21 -13.49 11.49
CA GLY A 355 16.17 -14.49 10.42
C GLY A 355 15.20 -15.66 10.64
N GLN A 356 14.54 -15.76 11.79
CA GLN A 356 13.53 -16.78 12.09
C GLN A 356 12.13 -16.19 11.97
N THR A 357 11.23 -16.90 11.30
CA THR A 357 9.81 -16.51 11.24
C THR A 357 9.26 -16.40 12.67
N ILE A 358 8.57 -15.28 12.99
CA ILE A 358 8.02 -15.07 14.33
C ILE A 358 7.01 -16.17 14.68
N GLN A 359 6.94 -16.53 15.95
CA GLN A 359 6.09 -17.62 16.42
C GLN A 359 4.62 -17.32 16.10
N GLY A 360 3.95 -18.30 15.50
CA GLY A 360 2.51 -18.21 15.16
C GLY A 360 2.21 -17.27 14.00
N TRP A 361 3.19 -16.94 13.16
CA TRP A 361 2.97 -16.05 12.00
C TRP A 361 1.79 -16.50 11.14
N ASN A 362 0.89 -15.56 10.91
CA ASN A 362 -0.24 -15.68 10.02
C ASN A 362 -0.56 -14.27 9.49
N PRO A 363 -0.56 -14.02 8.18
CA PRO A 363 -0.80 -12.68 7.62
C PRO A 363 -2.16 -12.06 7.98
N ALA A 364 -3.14 -12.86 8.41
CA ALA A 364 -4.42 -12.37 8.90
C ALA A 364 -4.41 -11.93 10.37
N VAL A 365 -3.34 -12.22 11.11
CA VAL A 365 -3.15 -11.82 12.51
C VAL A 365 -2.26 -10.59 12.53
N THR A 366 -2.76 -9.49 13.07
CA THR A 366 -2.07 -8.21 13.07
C THR A 366 -1.42 -7.82 14.40
N THR A 367 -1.52 -8.68 15.42
CA THR A 367 -0.93 -8.41 16.75
C THR A 367 -0.21 -9.65 17.27
N TYR A 368 1.03 -9.45 17.69
CA TYR A 368 1.93 -10.47 18.23
C TYR A 368 2.53 -10.01 19.55
N SER A 369 3.01 -10.95 20.36
CA SER A 369 3.80 -10.69 21.58
C SER A 369 5.09 -11.46 21.52
N MET A 370 6.18 -10.83 21.97
CA MET A 370 7.52 -11.44 22.02
C MET A 370 8.24 -11.03 23.30
N GLU A 371 9.14 -11.89 23.78
CA GLU A 371 10.08 -11.54 24.83
C GLU A 371 11.45 -11.27 24.21
N ILE A 372 12.02 -10.09 24.44
CA ILE A 372 13.35 -9.70 23.95
C ILE A 372 14.10 -9.05 25.12
N ALA A 373 15.29 -9.54 25.40
CA ALA A 373 16.14 -8.96 26.44
C ALA A 373 16.75 -7.62 25.99
N GLY A 374 16.48 -6.56 26.74
CA GLY A 374 16.93 -5.22 26.45
C GLY A 374 16.12 -4.52 25.34
N GLU A 375 16.67 -3.45 24.79
CA GLU A 375 16.02 -2.66 23.76
C GLU A 375 16.03 -3.40 22.40
N PRO A 376 14.86 -3.62 21.76
CA PRO A 376 14.79 -4.26 20.46
C PRO A 376 15.48 -3.44 19.37
N ASN A 377 16.11 -4.11 18.39
CA ASN A 377 16.66 -3.46 17.20
C ASN A 377 15.71 -3.69 16.02
N LEU A 378 15.19 -2.61 15.44
CA LEU A 378 14.28 -2.69 14.29
C LEU A 378 14.89 -3.37 13.06
N ASN A 379 16.23 -3.39 12.92
CA ASN A 379 16.90 -4.07 11.83
C ASN A 379 16.86 -5.59 11.94
N ASP A 380 16.63 -6.13 13.14
CA ASP A 380 16.49 -7.57 13.37
C ASP A 380 15.15 -8.11 12.84
N PHE A 381 14.19 -7.23 12.60
CA PHE A 381 12.92 -7.58 11.95
C PHE A 381 13.03 -7.45 10.43
N THR A 382 12.72 -8.52 9.71
CA THR A 382 12.68 -8.55 8.25
C THR A 382 11.35 -9.09 7.76
N ALA A 383 10.83 -8.51 6.68
CA ALA A 383 9.57 -8.90 6.08
C ALA A 383 9.76 -9.35 4.63
N THR A 384 9.03 -10.38 4.22
CA THR A 384 8.84 -10.74 2.81
C THR A 384 7.48 -10.24 2.39
N ILE A 385 7.41 -9.51 1.28
CA ILE A 385 6.18 -8.87 0.81
C ILE A 385 5.90 -9.20 -0.65
N GLU A 386 4.64 -9.05 -1.04
CA GLU A 386 4.17 -8.98 -2.42
C GLU A 386 3.80 -7.53 -2.74
N GLY A 387 4.10 -7.11 -3.96
CA GLY A 387 3.81 -5.79 -4.49
C GLY A 387 5.04 -5.12 -5.10
N ALA A 388 4.99 -4.82 -6.40
CA ALA A 388 6.10 -4.26 -7.18
C ALA A 388 6.53 -2.86 -6.71
N SER A 389 5.61 -2.11 -6.10
CA SER A 389 5.84 -0.78 -5.54
C SER A 389 5.45 -0.68 -4.06
N ALA A 390 5.23 -1.82 -3.38
CA ALA A 390 4.94 -1.82 -1.96
C ALA A 390 6.17 -1.49 -1.12
N VAL A 391 5.96 -0.85 0.02
CA VAL A 391 7.01 -0.51 0.97
C VAL A 391 6.75 -1.15 2.32
N VAL A 392 7.85 -1.43 3.06
CA VAL A 392 7.80 -1.84 4.47
C VAL A 392 8.35 -0.71 5.31
N THR A 393 7.57 -0.28 6.30
CA THR A 393 8.01 0.70 7.30
C THR A 393 8.01 0.08 8.68
N LYS A 394 8.85 0.62 9.57
CA LYS A 394 9.00 0.14 10.94
C LYS A 394 9.09 1.32 11.88
N THR A 395 8.30 1.31 12.94
CA THR A 395 8.41 2.26 14.05
C THR A 395 8.47 1.51 15.38
N MET A 396 9.10 2.12 16.38
CA MET A 396 9.18 1.57 17.73
C MET A 396 8.86 2.66 18.74
N GLU A 397 8.08 2.31 19.72
CA GLU A 397 7.71 3.15 20.84
C GLU A 397 7.97 2.41 22.15
N ARG A 398 8.55 3.11 23.13
CA ARG A 398 8.72 2.59 24.48
C ARG A 398 7.55 3.02 25.35
N ASN A 399 6.86 2.05 25.93
CA ASN A 399 5.74 2.31 26.85
C ASN A 399 6.25 2.73 28.25
N ALA A 400 5.36 3.33 29.05
CA ALA A 400 5.67 3.79 30.40
C ALA A 400 6.06 2.64 31.35
N ASP A 401 5.60 1.41 31.09
CA ASP A 401 5.93 0.18 31.84
C ASP A 401 7.28 -0.44 31.44
N GLY A 402 7.97 0.16 30.48
CA GLY A 402 9.25 -0.33 29.97
C GLY A 402 9.16 -1.29 28.78
N SER A 403 7.97 -1.78 28.44
CA SER A 403 7.73 -2.59 27.25
C SER A 403 7.87 -1.76 25.97
N TYR A 404 7.92 -2.41 24.81
CA TYR A 404 7.99 -1.75 23.52
C TYR A 404 6.82 -2.17 22.62
N ARG A 405 6.27 -1.19 21.90
CA ARG A 405 5.35 -1.40 20.81
C ARG A 405 6.09 -1.18 19.49
N ILE A 406 6.21 -2.23 18.69
CA ILE A 406 6.82 -2.16 17.36
C ILE A 406 5.70 -2.27 16.33
N ALA A 407 5.62 -1.30 15.42
CA ALA A 407 4.69 -1.35 14.29
C ALA A 407 5.49 -1.60 13.00
N ILE A 408 5.17 -2.69 12.30
CA ILE A 408 5.74 -3.05 11.01
C ILE A 408 4.61 -3.04 10.02
N SER A 409 4.67 -2.10 9.06
CA SER A 409 3.58 -1.90 8.11
C SER A 409 4.04 -2.22 6.70
N VAL A 410 3.19 -2.88 5.94
CA VAL A 410 3.30 -2.98 4.49
C VAL A 410 2.25 -2.08 3.86
N VAL A 411 2.66 -1.27 2.90
CA VAL A 411 1.80 -0.29 2.23
C VAL A 411 2.01 -0.41 0.72
N ALA A 412 0.94 -0.66 -0.02
CA ALA A 412 0.94 -0.58 -1.48
C ALA A 412 1.07 0.88 -1.94
N ALA A 413 1.56 1.09 -3.14
CA ALA A 413 1.83 2.43 -3.66
C ALA A 413 0.58 3.31 -3.79
N ASP A 414 -0.59 2.71 -3.97
CA ASP A 414 -1.88 3.41 -4.02
C ASP A 414 -2.40 3.87 -2.66
N LEU A 415 -1.69 3.58 -1.55
CA LEU A 415 -2.05 3.83 -0.15
C LEU A 415 -3.32 3.11 0.32
N GLN A 416 -4.08 2.47 -0.56
CA GLN A 416 -5.36 1.85 -0.21
C GLN A 416 -5.17 0.45 0.37
N THR A 417 -4.29 -0.35 -0.24
CA THR A 417 -3.92 -1.67 0.26
C THR A 417 -2.76 -1.53 1.25
N ALA A 418 -3.05 -1.70 2.54
CA ALA A 418 -2.04 -1.57 3.58
C ALA A 418 -2.42 -2.37 4.83
N THR A 419 -1.41 -2.91 5.52
CA THR A 419 -1.59 -3.63 6.79
C THR A 419 -0.50 -3.22 7.77
N CYS A 420 -0.89 -2.95 9.02
CA CYS A 420 0.01 -2.67 10.12
C CYS A 420 0.03 -3.85 11.11
N TYR A 421 1.19 -4.44 11.30
CA TYR A 421 1.42 -5.51 12.27
C TYR A 421 2.07 -4.92 13.52
N ILE A 422 1.46 -5.17 14.67
CA ILE A 422 1.93 -4.71 15.98
C ILE A 422 2.62 -5.86 16.70
N ILE A 423 3.82 -5.62 17.19
CA ILE A 423 4.57 -6.56 18.02
C ILE A 423 4.77 -5.91 19.38
N ASN A 424 4.12 -6.45 20.39
CA ASN A 424 4.31 -6.06 21.79
C ASN A 424 5.50 -6.82 22.35
N VAL A 425 6.54 -6.09 22.72
CA VAL A 425 7.79 -6.68 23.25
C VAL A 425 7.91 -6.39 24.73
N THR A 426 8.09 -7.45 25.50
CA THR A 426 8.38 -7.38 26.94
C THR A 426 9.77 -7.95 27.23
N GLU A 427 10.38 -7.52 28.31
CA GLU A 427 11.57 -8.20 28.79
C GLU A 427 11.21 -9.60 29.31
N PRO A 428 12.04 -10.62 29.04
CA PRO A 428 11.84 -11.94 29.65
C PRO A 428 11.89 -11.83 31.15
N ALA A 429 11.03 -12.58 31.82
CA ALA A 429 11.08 -12.67 33.29
C ALA A 429 12.48 -13.03 33.75
N PRO A 430 13.02 -12.40 34.80
CA PRO A 430 14.33 -12.73 35.33
C PRO A 430 14.41 -14.22 35.64
N GLN A 431 15.35 -14.89 35.03
CA GLN A 431 15.61 -16.30 35.29
C GLN A 431 16.37 -16.38 36.61
N PHE A 432 15.67 -16.47 37.72
CA PHE A 432 16.28 -16.74 39.01
C PHE A 432 15.72 -18.03 39.59
N LYS A 433 16.54 -18.69 40.37
CA LYS A 433 16.16 -19.91 41.12
C LYS A 433 15.77 -19.48 42.51
N VAL A 434 14.51 -19.69 42.88
CA VAL A 434 14.02 -19.34 44.24
C VAL A 434 14.92 -20.01 45.27
N GLY A 435 15.50 -19.21 46.17
CA GLY A 435 16.44 -19.62 47.17
C GLY A 435 17.94 -19.45 46.78
N ASP A 436 18.26 -19.10 45.53
CA ASP A 436 19.62 -18.73 45.09
C ASP A 436 19.86 -17.23 45.39
N VAL A 437 20.07 -16.97 46.69
CA VAL A 437 20.15 -15.59 47.19
C VAL A 437 21.45 -14.91 46.80
N ASN A 438 22.55 -15.65 46.71
CA ASN A 438 23.87 -15.14 46.32
C ASN A 438 24.09 -15.14 44.81
N ASN A 439 23.13 -15.68 44.03
CA ASN A 439 23.15 -15.74 42.57
C ASN A 439 24.34 -16.55 42.00
N ASP A 440 24.75 -17.62 42.71
CA ASP A 440 25.85 -18.51 42.25
C ASP A 440 25.33 -19.71 41.41
N GLY A 441 24.01 -19.82 41.21
CA GLY A 441 23.33 -20.87 40.45
C GLY A 441 23.00 -22.12 41.28
N VAL A 442 23.36 -22.17 42.56
CA VAL A 442 23.20 -23.34 43.45
C VAL A 442 22.50 -22.96 44.75
N VAL A 443 21.30 -23.46 45.00
CA VAL A 443 20.61 -23.23 46.27
C VAL A 443 21.20 -24.12 47.35
N ASN A 444 21.91 -23.53 48.35
CA ASN A 444 22.60 -24.22 49.39
C ASN A 444 22.69 -23.37 50.70
N ILE A 445 23.46 -23.82 51.69
CA ILE A 445 23.59 -23.11 52.96
C ILE A 445 24.27 -21.73 52.84
N ALA A 446 25.02 -21.48 51.79
CA ALA A 446 25.63 -20.16 51.56
C ALA A 446 24.54 -19.09 51.29
N ASP A 447 23.41 -19.46 50.64
CA ASP A 447 22.28 -18.58 50.39
C ASP A 447 21.58 -18.20 51.69
N VAL A 448 21.40 -19.19 52.62
CA VAL A 448 20.85 -18.89 53.92
C VAL A 448 21.74 -17.90 54.67
N THR A 449 23.06 -18.07 54.60
CA THR A 449 24.01 -17.15 55.21
C THR A 449 23.91 -15.75 54.59
N SER A 450 23.84 -15.67 53.26
CA SER A 450 23.73 -14.42 52.51
C SER A 450 22.41 -13.67 52.85
N LEU A 451 21.29 -14.40 52.98
CA LEU A 451 20.02 -13.85 53.40
C LEU A 451 20.05 -13.31 54.84
N ILE A 452 20.64 -14.07 55.77
CA ILE A 452 20.80 -13.62 57.15
C ILE A 452 21.69 -12.39 57.25
N ASP A 453 22.80 -12.36 56.52
CA ASP A 453 23.72 -11.21 56.52
C ASP A 453 23.02 -9.96 55.96
N TYR A 454 22.21 -10.11 54.91
CA TYR A 454 21.40 -9.03 54.37
C TYR A 454 20.40 -8.48 55.43
N LEU A 455 19.67 -9.36 56.10
CA LEU A 455 18.65 -8.96 57.09
C LEU A 455 19.27 -8.32 58.33
N LEU A 456 20.50 -8.68 58.71
CA LEU A 456 21.26 -8.08 59.81
C LEU A 456 21.93 -6.76 59.45
N GLY A 457 21.72 -6.22 58.23
CA GLY A 457 22.33 -4.98 57.77
C GLY A 457 23.81 -5.10 57.43
N GLY A 458 24.30 -6.32 57.19
CA GLY A 458 25.64 -6.64 56.67
C GLY A 458 25.84 -6.12 55.25
N ASN A 459 26.85 -6.62 54.56
CA ASN A 459 27.24 -6.16 53.23
C ASN A 459 26.06 -6.33 52.22
N THR A 460 25.36 -5.24 51.89
CA THR A 460 24.18 -5.21 51.03
C THR A 460 24.50 -5.31 49.54
N THR A 461 25.76 -5.54 49.19
CA THR A 461 26.15 -5.69 47.80
C THR A 461 25.83 -7.08 47.31
N SER A 462 24.78 -7.17 46.53
CA SER A 462 24.41 -8.23 45.59
C SER A 462 23.73 -9.48 46.15
N ILE A 463 22.66 -9.34 46.94
CA ILE A 463 21.71 -10.46 46.99
C ILE A 463 20.67 -10.33 45.87
N ASN A 464 20.20 -11.45 45.37
CA ASN A 464 19.05 -11.50 44.51
C ASN A 464 17.77 -11.45 45.39
N THR A 465 17.17 -10.26 45.54
CA THR A 465 16.01 -10.07 46.42
C THR A 465 14.78 -10.85 45.97
N ALA A 466 14.63 -11.08 44.63
CA ALA A 466 13.54 -11.89 44.12
C ALA A 466 13.72 -13.37 44.38
N ALA A 467 14.97 -13.87 44.38
CA ALA A 467 15.29 -15.23 44.80
C ALA A 467 15.24 -15.42 46.32
N ALA A 468 15.39 -14.33 47.08
CA ALA A 468 15.38 -14.27 48.52
C ALA A 468 13.97 -14.30 49.16
N ASP A 469 12.94 -13.89 48.41
CA ASP A 469 11.52 -14.04 48.77
C ASP A 469 11.08 -15.47 48.49
N VAL A 470 11.40 -16.35 49.44
CA VAL A 470 11.23 -17.81 49.28
C VAL A 470 9.81 -18.26 49.52
N ASP A 471 9.05 -17.50 50.32
CA ASP A 471 7.65 -17.78 50.65
C ASP A 471 6.67 -17.01 49.75
N ASP A 472 7.17 -16.25 48.76
CA ASP A 472 6.41 -15.49 47.72
C ASP A 472 5.41 -14.48 48.30
N ASN A 473 5.77 -13.87 49.47
CA ASN A 473 4.91 -12.86 50.11
C ASN A 473 5.29 -11.42 49.75
N GLN A 474 6.20 -11.21 48.81
CA GLN A 474 6.72 -9.92 48.33
C GLN A 474 7.52 -9.12 49.36
N THR A 475 7.97 -9.77 50.43
CA THR A 475 8.70 -9.12 51.51
C THR A 475 9.85 -9.99 52.02
N VAL A 476 11.08 -9.62 51.73
CA VAL A 476 12.28 -10.37 52.21
C VAL A 476 12.47 -10.10 53.69
N ASN A 477 12.26 -11.16 54.52
CA ASN A 477 12.33 -11.11 55.98
C ASN A 477 12.76 -12.44 56.57
N ILE A 478 12.66 -12.60 57.92
CA ILE A 478 13.10 -13.80 58.63
C ILE A 478 12.26 -15.06 58.28
N ALA A 479 11.03 -14.89 57.77
CA ALA A 479 10.23 -16.04 57.33
C ALA A 479 10.84 -16.71 56.12
N ASP A 480 11.46 -15.95 55.22
CA ASP A 480 12.17 -16.48 54.04
C ASP A 480 13.40 -17.30 54.42
N VAL A 481 14.13 -16.89 55.47
CA VAL A 481 15.23 -17.70 56.04
C VAL A 481 14.73 -19.06 56.45
N THR A 482 13.57 -19.09 57.16
CA THR A 482 12.97 -20.35 57.60
C THR A 482 12.52 -21.20 56.42
N ALA A 483 11.81 -20.55 55.45
CA ALA A 483 11.38 -21.25 54.23
C ALA A 483 12.53 -21.80 53.39
N LEU A 484 13.65 -21.06 53.31
CA LEU A 484 14.85 -21.53 52.61
C LEU A 484 15.51 -22.72 53.32
N ILE A 485 15.59 -22.69 54.65
CA ILE A 485 16.09 -23.80 55.44
C ILE A 485 15.20 -25.03 55.24
N ASP A 486 13.89 -24.88 55.35
CA ASP A 486 12.94 -25.99 55.15
C ASP A 486 13.05 -26.58 53.74
N LYS A 487 13.22 -25.74 52.74
CA LYS A 487 13.46 -26.16 51.34
C LYS A 487 14.74 -26.99 51.21
N LEU A 488 15.83 -26.56 51.84
CA LEU A 488 17.09 -27.28 51.81
C LEU A 488 17.02 -28.63 52.56
N LEU A 489 16.27 -28.69 53.68
CA LEU A 489 16.10 -29.92 54.47
C LEU A 489 15.14 -30.91 53.79
N SER A 490 14.15 -30.42 53.02
CA SER A 490 13.20 -31.27 52.31
C SER A 490 13.77 -31.83 51.00
N GLY A 491 14.88 -31.29 50.50
CA GLY A 491 15.52 -31.75 49.26
C GLY A 491 14.78 -31.34 47.97
N ASN A 492 13.89 -30.34 48.03
CA ASN A 492 13.11 -29.81 46.89
C ASN A 492 13.68 -28.48 46.40
#